data_6b47a4caa3752c172cb67926400c5146
#
_entry.id   6b47a4caa3752c172cb67926400c5146
#
_cell.length_a   1.000
_cell.length_b   1.000
_cell.length_c   1.000
_cell.angle_alpha   90.00
_cell.angle_beta   90.00
_cell.angle_gamma   90.00
#
_symmetry.space_group_name_H-M   'P 1'
#
loop_
_entity.id
_entity.type
_entity.pdbx_description
1 polymer ?
#
loop_
_entity_poly.entity_id
_entity_poly.type
_entity_poly.pdbx_seq_one_letter_code
_entity_poly.pdbx_strand_id
1 'polypeptide(L)'
;VKALVFALCFVGLSTGATAQTLALKGPTGQTATVSVADLASLPRVSFAFDSHGETHVYEGPLLIDVLAKVGTPTGKAIHGPEMADAVLVKAQDGYQVVFGLAELDPGTRPNRIILADKADGAPLGGKDGAFKVVAEGDLRPARSARMVSQIEVLRLAAPDVAAAHQH
;
A
#
# COMPACT_ATOMS: atom_id res chain seq x y z
N VAL A 1 61.04 16.51 -26.42
CA VAL A 1 59.66 16.92 -26.27
C VAL A 1 58.95 15.86 -25.44
N LYS A 2 58.67 16.11 -24.13
CA LYS A 2 57.98 15.19 -23.22
C LYS A 2 56.51 15.58 -23.21
N ALA A 3 55.64 14.70 -23.71
CA ALA A 3 54.19 14.84 -23.63
C ALA A 3 53.71 14.36 -22.26
N LEU A 4 53.07 15.26 -21.51
CA LEU A 4 52.41 14.99 -20.23
C LEU A 4 50.97 14.58 -20.50
N VAL A 5 50.64 13.33 -20.25
CA VAL A 5 49.23 12.84 -20.36
C VAL A 5 48.57 13.07 -19.01
N PHE A 6 47.61 13.98 -18.98
CA PHE A 6 46.74 14.21 -17.82
C PHE A 6 45.59 13.21 -17.87
N ALA A 7 45.62 12.24 -16.98
CA ALA A 7 44.48 11.32 -16.78
C ALA A 7 43.43 12.02 -15.90
N LEU A 8 42.30 12.38 -16.49
CA LEU A 8 41.15 12.94 -15.79
C LEU A 8 40.33 11.78 -15.15
N CYS A 9 40.52 11.56 -13.84
CA CYS A 9 39.67 10.65 -13.08
C CYS A 9 38.28 11.26 -12.90
N PHE A 10 37.27 10.72 -13.62
CA PHE A 10 35.87 11.03 -13.39
C PHE A 10 35.40 10.27 -12.15
N VAL A 11 35.32 10.94 -11.01
CA VAL A 11 34.69 10.43 -9.81
C VAL A 11 33.18 10.59 -10.02
N GLY A 12 32.52 9.49 -10.42
CA GLY A 12 31.06 9.45 -10.51
C GLY A 12 30.47 9.56 -9.11
N LEU A 13 29.86 10.71 -8.77
CA LEU A 13 28.98 10.82 -7.62
C LEU A 13 27.72 9.98 -7.90
N SER A 14 27.66 8.79 -7.33
CA SER A 14 26.42 8.02 -7.22
C SER A 14 25.50 8.77 -6.25
N THR A 15 24.58 9.56 -6.75
CA THR A 15 23.44 10.04 -5.96
C THR A 15 22.58 8.83 -5.61
N GLY A 16 22.77 8.30 -4.40
CA GLY A 16 21.93 7.26 -3.85
C GLY A 16 20.50 7.81 -3.76
N ALA A 17 19.63 7.43 -4.70
CA ALA A 17 18.20 7.64 -4.53
C ALA A 17 17.80 6.88 -3.26
N THR A 18 17.40 7.59 -2.20
CA THR A 18 16.78 6.96 -1.03
C THR A 18 15.54 6.22 -1.48
N ALA A 19 15.61 4.89 -1.43
CA ALA A 19 14.47 4.05 -1.77
C ALA A 19 13.29 4.44 -0.86
N GLN A 20 12.19 4.89 -1.46
CA GLN A 20 11.01 5.22 -0.69
C GLN A 20 10.47 3.96 -0.03
N THR A 21 10.20 4.02 1.27
CA THR A 21 9.68 2.92 2.07
C THR A 21 8.29 3.23 2.59
N LEU A 22 7.53 2.18 2.85
CA LEU A 22 6.18 2.22 3.39
C LEU A 22 6.18 1.60 4.79
N ALA A 23 5.68 2.34 5.78
CA ALA A 23 5.50 1.82 7.13
C ALA A 23 4.16 1.07 7.23
N LEU A 24 4.20 -0.14 7.81
CA LEU A 24 3.03 -0.96 8.10
C LEU A 24 2.85 -1.13 9.61
N LYS A 25 1.60 -1.12 10.07
CA LYS A 25 1.24 -1.46 11.45
C LYS A 25 0.02 -2.37 11.46
N GLY A 26 0.16 -3.52 12.09
CA GLY A 26 -0.88 -4.54 12.23
C GLY A 26 -1.81 -4.30 13.41
N PRO A 27 -2.89 -5.10 13.51
CA PRO A 27 -3.97 -4.91 14.51
C PRO A 27 -3.53 -5.14 15.95
N THR A 28 -2.43 -5.86 16.17
CA THR A 28 -1.86 -6.16 17.51
C THR A 28 -0.58 -5.40 17.76
N GLY A 29 -0.28 -4.37 16.95
CA GLY A 29 0.86 -3.49 17.13
C GLY A 29 2.15 -3.94 16.44
N GLN A 30 2.14 -5.05 15.70
CA GLN A 30 3.31 -5.45 14.88
C GLN A 30 3.57 -4.39 13.80
N THR A 31 4.84 -4.10 13.58
CA THR A 31 5.27 -3.12 12.58
C THR A 31 6.25 -3.74 11.59
N ALA A 32 6.22 -3.26 10.36
CA ALA A 32 7.20 -3.57 9.33
C ALA A 32 7.42 -2.34 8.45
N THR A 33 8.58 -2.32 7.80
CA THR A 33 8.86 -1.35 6.74
C THR A 33 9.08 -2.14 5.46
N VAL A 34 8.41 -1.78 4.38
CA VAL A 34 8.52 -2.45 3.08
C VAL A 34 8.98 -1.47 2.01
N SER A 35 9.80 -1.97 1.10
CA SER A 35 10.25 -1.29 -0.12
C SER A 35 9.51 -1.84 -1.35
N VAL A 36 9.68 -1.20 -2.51
CA VAL A 36 9.18 -1.73 -3.80
C VAL A 36 9.76 -3.13 -4.07
N ALA A 37 11.02 -3.38 -3.71
CA ALA A 37 11.65 -4.69 -3.87
C ALA A 37 10.97 -5.78 -3.01
N ASP A 38 10.53 -5.44 -1.79
CA ASP A 38 9.81 -6.38 -0.91
C ASP A 38 8.43 -6.72 -1.46
N LEU A 39 7.78 -5.79 -2.19
CA LEU A 39 6.49 -6.03 -2.85
C LEU A 39 6.64 -6.94 -4.07
N ALA A 40 7.79 -6.93 -4.75
CA ALA A 40 8.03 -7.74 -5.93
C ALA A 40 7.96 -9.26 -5.65
N SER A 41 8.16 -9.68 -4.40
CA SER A 41 8.06 -11.09 -3.97
C SER A 41 6.62 -11.57 -3.75
N LEU A 42 5.63 -10.67 -3.72
CA LEU A 42 4.22 -11.00 -3.51
C LEU A 42 3.51 -11.29 -4.84
N PRO A 43 2.43 -12.11 -4.83
CA PRO A 43 1.57 -12.28 -6.00
C PRO A 43 1.08 -10.93 -6.51
N ARG A 44 1.14 -10.74 -7.83
CA ARG A 44 0.82 -9.46 -8.44
C ARG A 44 -0.49 -9.56 -9.23
N VAL A 45 -1.26 -8.51 -9.18
CA VAL A 45 -2.47 -8.34 -10.00
C VAL A 45 -2.41 -6.99 -10.72
N SER A 46 -3.11 -6.91 -11.85
CA SER A 46 -3.24 -5.67 -12.61
C SER A 46 -4.67 -5.47 -13.07
N PHE A 47 -5.09 -4.23 -13.17
CA PHE A 47 -6.37 -3.83 -13.76
C PHE A 47 -6.33 -2.39 -14.24
N ALA A 48 -7.21 -2.10 -15.21
CA ALA A 48 -7.41 -0.73 -15.69
C ALA A 48 -8.25 0.07 -14.67
N PHE A 49 -7.86 1.30 -14.41
CA PHE A 49 -8.58 2.21 -13.54
C PHE A 49 -8.56 3.62 -14.12
N ASP A 50 -9.73 4.25 -14.14
CA ASP A 50 -9.89 5.61 -14.62
C ASP A 50 -9.57 6.61 -13.49
N SER A 51 -8.61 7.49 -13.74
CA SER A 51 -8.18 8.52 -12.81
C SER A 51 -8.18 9.88 -13.52
N HIS A 52 -9.14 10.72 -13.17
CA HIS A 52 -9.27 12.08 -13.75
C HIS A 52 -9.45 12.11 -15.26
N GLY A 53 -10.16 11.11 -15.83
CA GLY A 53 -10.43 11.00 -17.26
C GLY A 53 -9.32 10.36 -18.08
N GLU A 54 -8.28 9.84 -17.42
CA GLU A 54 -7.22 9.04 -18.03
C GLU A 54 -7.25 7.63 -17.47
N THR A 55 -7.29 6.63 -18.33
CA THR A 55 -7.27 5.22 -17.94
C THR A 55 -5.83 4.71 -17.93
N HIS A 56 -5.40 4.19 -16.78
CA HIS A 56 -4.09 3.57 -16.61
C HIS A 56 -4.26 2.12 -16.15
N VAL A 57 -3.31 1.26 -16.53
CA VAL A 57 -3.22 -0.11 -16.00
C VAL A 57 -2.28 -0.10 -14.81
N TYR A 58 -2.85 -0.17 -13.60
CA TYR A 58 -2.07 -0.26 -12.36
C TYR A 58 -1.74 -1.70 -12.03
N GLU A 59 -0.53 -1.93 -11.48
CA GLU A 59 -0.03 -3.24 -11.08
C GLU A 59 0.59 -3.18 -9.69
N GLY A 60 0.28 -4.19 -8.86
CA GLY A 60 0.81 -4.35 -7.51
C GLY A 60 0.23 -5.59 -6.83
N PRO A 61 0.72 -5.93 -5.62
CA PRO A 61 0.09 -6.95 -4.79
C PRO A 61 -1.26 -6.49 -4.24
N LEU A 62 -2.12 -7.44 -3.88
CA LEU A 62 -3.30 -7.14 -3.09
C LEU A 62 -2.90 -6.48 -1.77
N LEU A 63 -3.64 -5.46 -1.35
CA LEU A 63 -3.33 -4.74 -0.12
C LEU A 63 -3.42 -5.66 1.10
N ILE A 64 -4.32 -6.63 1.09
CA ILE A 64 -4.44 -7.62 2.17
C ILE A 64 -3.18 -8.49 2.30
N ASP A 65 -2.54 -8.89 1.18
CA ASP A 65 -1.32 -9.69 1.18
C ASP A 65 -0.12 -8.89 1.73
N VAL A 66 -0.09 -7.59 1.48
CA VAL A 66 0.90 -6.70 2.07
C VAL A 66 0.73 -6.61 3.59
N LEU A 67 -0.50 -6.48 4.06
CA LEU A 67 -0.84 -6.37 5.49
C LEU A 67 -0.63 -7.69 6.25
N ALA A 68 -0.64 -8.84 5.58
CA ALA A 68 -0.29 -10.12 6.18
C ALA A 68 1.12 -10.11 6.81
N LYS A 69 2.05 -9.28 6.28
CA LYS A 69 3.41 -9.11 6.84
C LYS A 69 3.44 -8.55 8.27
N VAL A 70 2.34 -7.96 8.73
CA VAL A 70 2.19 -7.41 10.10
C VAL A 70 1.09 -8.13 10.89
N GLY A 71 0.85 -9.41 10.57
CA GLY A 71 -0.06 -10.27 11.32
C GLY A 71 -1.54 -9.95 11.11
N THR A 72 -1.91 -9.26 10.04
CA THR A 72 -3.31 -9.02 9.68
C THR A 72 -3.95 -10.33 9.22
N PRO A 73 -5.14 -10.69 9.73
CA PRO A 73 -5.86 -11.87 9.27
C PRO A 73 -6.28 -11.74 7.81
N THR A 74 -6.36 -12.88 7.11
CA THR A 74 -6.72 -12.96 5.69
C THR A 74 -7.74 -14.07 5.45
N GLY A 75 -8.53 -13.97 4.39
CA GLY A 75 -9.49 -15.00 4.00
C GLY A 75 -10.48 -15.34 5.11
N LYS A 76 -10.66 -16.63 5.37
CA LYS A 76 -11.59 -17.12 6.39
C LYS A 76 -11.26 -16.71 7.83
N ALA A 77 -10.06 -16.21 8.09
CA ALA A 77 -9.70 -15.69 9.41
C ALA A 77 -10.28 -14.27 9.65
N ILE A 78 -10.84 -13.62 8.63
CA ILE A 78 -11.60 -12.37 8.79
C ILE A 78 -13.05 -12.72 9.12
N HIS A 79 -13.35 -12.82 10.41
CA HIS A 79 -14.69 -13.12 10.91
C HIS A 79 -14.91 -12.54 12.31
N GLY A 80 -16.16 -12.46 12.75
CA GLY A 80 -16.46 -11.94 14.09
C GLY A 80 -15.93 -10.52 14.31
N PRO A 81 -15.10 -10.28 15.33
CA PRO A 81 -14.56 -8.95 15.64
C PRO A 81 -13.72 -8.33 14.51
N GLU A 82 -13.02 -9.15 13.72
CA GLU A 82 -12.18 -8.70 12.60
C GLU A 82 -12.99 -8.03 11.48
N MET A 83 -14.29 -8.32 11.39
CA MET A 83 -15.19 -7.65 10.43
C MET A 83 -15.36 -6.15 10.70
N ALA A 84 -15.07 -5.70 11.92
CA ALA A 84 -15.11 -4.29 12.31
C ALA A 84 -13.75 -3.60 12.21
N ASP A 85 -12.66 -4.32 11.89
CA ASP A 85 -11.34 -3.72 11.75
C ASP A 85 -11.30 -2.77 10.54
N ALA A 86 -10.62 -1.63 10.71
CA ALA A 86 -10.44 -0.63 9.67
C ALA A 86 -8.98 -0.54 9.24
N VAL A 87 -8.75 -0.25 7.97
CA VAL A 87 -7.42 -0.03 7.40
C VAL A 87 -7.28 1.45 7.05
N LEU A 88 -6.43 2.16 7.79
CA LEU A 88 -6.12 3.56 7.58
C LEU A 88 -4.87 3.68 6.70
N VAL A 89 -5.04 4.25 5.52
CA VAL A 89 -3.97 4.58 4.57
C VAL A 89 -3.63 6.06 4.72
N LYS A 90 -2.34 6.38 4.89
CA LYS A 90 -1.84 7.75 5.03
C LYS A 90 -0.82 8.05 3.92
N ALA A 91 -0.99 9.18 3.28
CA ALA A 91 -0.08 9.72 2.29
C ALA A 91 0.89 10.74 2.87
N GLN A 92 1.98 11.02 2.16
CA GLN A 92 3.00 12.00 2.60
C GLN A 92 2.48 13.44 2.66
N ASP A 93 1.47 13.77 1.86
CA ASP A 93 0.82 15.09 1.82
C ASP A 93 -0.25 15.26 2.91
N GLY A 94 -0.42 14.24 3.79
CA GLY A 94 -1.41 14.23 4.85
C GLY A 94 -2.79 13.70 4.42
N TYR A 95 -2.98 13.33 3.14
CA TYR A 95 -4.22 12.72 2.69
C TYR A 95 -4.43 11.35 3.38
N GLN A 96 -5.66 11.07 3.77
CA GLN A 96 -6.00 9.84 4.47
C GLN A 96 -7.28 9.24 3.90
N VAL A 97 -7.28 7.91 3.80
CA VAL A 97 -8.47 7.13 3.42
C VAL A 97 -8.61 5.91 4.31
N VAL A 98 -9.84 5.46 4.49
CA VAL A 98 -10.17 4.28 5.30
C VAL A 98 -10.88 3.25 4.45
N PHE A 99 -10.51 1.99 4.65
CA PHE A 99 -11.17 0.81 4.12
C PHE A 99 -11.61 -0.09 5.27
N GLY A 100 -12.69 -0.83 5.14
CA GLY A 100 -12.96 -1.97 6.02
C GLY A 100 -11.98 -3.09 5.73
N LEU A 101 -11.46 -3.78 6.75
CA LEU A 101 -10.52 -4.90 6.52
C LEU A 101 -11.13 -5.96 5.60
N ALA A 102 -12.40 -6.32 5.82
CA ALA A 102 -13.08 -7.34 5.05
C ALA A 102 -13.25 -6.99 3.56
N GLU A 103 -13.29 -5.69 3.19
CA GLU A 103 -13.41 -5.31 1.79
C GLU A 103 -12.10 -5.47 0.99
N LEU A 104 -10.97 -5.67 1.66
CA LEU A 104 -9.69 -5.94 1.02
C LEU A 104 -9.56 -7.40 0.60
N ASP A 105 -10.39 -8.29 1.15
CA ASP A 105 -10.30 -9.73 0.90
C ASP A 105 -11.15 -10.13 -0.31
N PRO A 106 -10.53 -10.80 -1.32
CA PRO A 106 -11.24 -11.26 -2.51
C PRO A 106 -12.35 -12.29 -2.21
N GLY A 107 -12.29 -12.95 -1.05
CA GLY A 107 -13.35 -13.86 -0.60
C GLY A 107 -14.61 -13.15 -0.12
N THR A 108 -14.51 -11.87 0.22
CA THR A 108 -15.64 -11.05 0.65
C THR A 108 -16.26 -10.30 -0.53
N ARG A 109 -15.45 -9.77 -1.44
CA ARG A 109 -15.92 -9.06 -2.64
C ARG A 109 -14.96 -9.26 -3.82
N PRO A 110 -15.46 -9.27 -5.07
CA PRO A 110 -14.62 -9.54 -6.24
C PRO A 110 -13.70 -8.37 -6.62
N ASN A 111 -14.08 -7.12 -6.27
CA ASN A 111 -13.28 -5.94 -6.61
C ASN A 111 -11.99 -5.89 -5.78
N ARG A 112 -10.87 -5.73 -6.45
CA ARG A 112 -9.54 -5.80 -5.84
C ARG A 112 -9.11 -4.42 -5.33
N ILE A 113 -8.39 -4.43 -4.22
CA ILE A 113 -7.70 -3.24 -3.71
C ILE A 113 -6.22 -3.60 -3.66
N ILE A 114 -5.40 -2.88 -4.42
CA ILE A 114 -3.96 -3.15 -4.56
C ILE A 114 -3.13 -2.01 -3.99
N LEU A 115 -1.91 -2.36 -3.57
CA LEU A 115 -0.84 -1.41 -3.38
C LEU A 115 0.01 -1.40 -4.66
N ALA A 116 -0.33 -0.49 -5.57
CA ALA A 116 0.35 -0.35 -6.84
C ALA A 116 1.74 0.26 -6.67
N ASP A 117 2.72 -0.28 -7.39
CA ASP A 117 4.07 0.24 -7.55
C ASP A 117 4.43 0.48 -9.03
N LYS A 118 3.50 0.11 -9.96
CA LYS A 118 3.63 0.36 -11.39
C LYS A 118 2.33 0.87 -11.98
N ALA A 119 2.46 1.64 -13.05
CA ALA A 119 1.40 2.03 -13.96
C ALA A 119 1.88 1.91 -15.41
N ASP A 120 1.04 1.33 -16.29
CA ASP A 120 1.33 1.13 -17.72
C ASP A 120 2.69 0.43 -17.98
N GLY A 121 3.04 -0.54 -17.10
CA GLY A 121 4.28 -1.31 -17.17
C GLY A 121 5.52 -0.62 -16.64
N ALA A 122 5.44 0.66 -16.25
CA ALA A 122 6.56 1.43 -15.69
C ALA A 122 6.43 1.60 -14.17
N PRO A 123 7.54 1.71 -13.42
CA PRO A 123 7.50 2.07 -12.00
C PRO A 123 6.75 3.38 -11.76
N LEU A 124 5.97 3.43 -10.68
CA LEU A 124 5.34 4.68 -10.24
C LEU A 124 6.41 5.70 -9.83
N GLY A 125 6.07 6.97 -9.94
CA GLY A 125 6.96 8.07 -9.57
C GLY A 125 6.27 9.43 -9.68
N GLY A 126 7.05 10.50 -9.54
CA GLY A 126 6.53 11.85 -9.62
C GLY A 126 5.40 12.10 -8.63
N LYS A 127 4.25 12.55 -9.13
CA LYS A 127 3.07 12.88 -8.32
C LYS A 127 2.40 11.69 -7.62
N ASP A 128 2.63 10.46 -8.09
CA ASP A 128 2.06 9.25 -7.49
C ASP A 128 2.95 8.66 -6.39
N GLY A 129 4.23 9.07 -6.34
CA GLY A 129 5.21 8.48 -5.42
C GLY A 129 5.55 7.04 -5.80
N ALA A 130 6.22 6.30 -4.93
CA ALA A 130 6.56 4.90 -5.17
C ALA A 130 5.38 3.95 -4.90
N PHE A 131 4.39 4.38 -4.12
CA PHE A 131 3.25 3.56 -3.71
C PHE A 131 1.95 4.33 -3.86
N LYS A 132 0.96 3.67 -4.46
CA LYS A 132 -0.40 4.17 -4.63
C LYS A 132 -1.40 3.07 -4.28
N VAL A 133 -2.38 3.36 -3.44
CA VAL A 133 -3.52 2.46 -3.29
C VAL A 133 -4.48 2.69 -4.45
N VAL A 134 -4.95 1.59 -5.05
CA VAL A 134 -5.98 1.65 -6.11
C VAL A 134 -7.09 0.67 -5.77
N ALA A 135 -8.33 1.19 -5.71
CA ALA A 135 -9.52 0.41 -5.41
C ALA A 135 -10.33 0.17 -6.68
N GLU A 136 -10.34 -1.08 -7.16
CA GLU A 136 -11.09 -1.49 -8.35
C GLU A 136 -12.59 -1.26 -8.15
N GLY A 137 -13.25 -0.73 -9.17
CA GLY A 137 -14.68 -0.48 -9.16
C GLY A 137 -15.12 0.82 -8.49
N ASP A 138 -14.20 1.60 -7.92
CA ASP A 138 -14.53 2.94 -7.46
C ASP A 138 -14.83 3.85 -8.67
N LEU A 139 -15.98 4.51 -8.62
CA LEU A 139 -16.40 5.44 -9.70
C LEU A 139 -15.62 6.76 -9.67
N ARG A 140 -14.88 7.01 -8.60
CA ARG A 140 -14.04 8.21 -8.41
C ARG A 140 -12.72 7.81 -7.77
N PRO A 141 -11.60 8.45 -8.13
CA PRO A 141 -10.28 8.11 -7.56
C PRO A 141 -10.08 8.63 -6.12
N ALA A 142 -11.16 9.02 -5.42
CA ALA A 142 -11.05 9.63 -4.10
C ALA A 142 -10.41 8.72 -3.03
N ARG A 143 -10.55 7.38 -3.15
CA ARG A 143 -9.87 6.44 -2.25
C ARG A 143 -8.55 5.92 -2.81
N SER A 144 -8.17 6.30 -4.02
CA SER A 144 -6.89 5.93 -4.63
C SER A 144 -5.78 6.88 -4.17
N ALA A 145 -5.33 6.69 -2.92
CA ALA A 145 -4.32 7.53 -2.28
C ALA A 145 -2.96 7.38 -2.96
N ARG A 146 -2.33 8.51 -3.30
CA ARG A 146 -0.99 8.62 -3.88
C ARG A 146 0.06 8.86 -2.79
N MET A 147 1.34 8.67 -3.12
CA MET A 147 2.46 8.92 -2.20
C MET A 147 2.24 8.26 -0.82
N VAL A 148 1.72 7.03 -0.82
CA VAL A 148 1.42 6.32 0.42
C VAL A 148 2.70 6.12 1.22
N SER A 149 2.67 6.48 2.50
CA SER A 149 3.81 6.42 3.42
C SER A 149 3.56 5.53 4.63
N GLN A 150 2.29 5.33 5.00
CA GLN A 150 1.92 4.47 6.14
C GLN A 150 0.58 3.79 5.89
N ILE A 151 0.47 2.54 6.32
CA ILE A 151 -0.80 1.82 6.38
C ILE A 151 -0.92 1.16 7.76
N GLU A 152 -2.04 1.39 8.43
CA GLU A 152 -2.29 0.91 9.78
C GLU A 152 -3.63 0.17 9.85
N VAL A 153 -3.62 -1.03 10.43
CA VAL A 153 -4.86 -1.75 10.76
C VAL A 153 -5.30 -1.33 12.15
N LEU A 154 -6.48 -0.73 12.22
CA LEU A 154 -7.10 -0.26 13.44
C LEU A 154 -8.10 -1.31 13.91
N ARG A 155 -7.80 -1.97 15.04
CA ARG A 155 -8.76 -2.83 15.70
C ARG A 155 -9.75 -1.98 16.48
N LEU A 156 -11.02 -2.02 16.07
CA LEU A 156 -12.08 -1.36 16.81
C LEU A 156 -12.48 -2.29 17.96
N ALA A 157 -12.48 -1.76 19.19
CA ALA A 157 -12.92 -2.52 20.35
C ALA A 157 -14.37 -2.97 20.15
N ALA A 158 -14.64 -4.26 20.37
CA ALA A 158 -16.01 -4.72 20.47
C ALA A 158 -16.70 -3.96 21.63
N PRO A 159 -17.98 -3.54 21.47
CA PRO A 159 -18.70 -2.97 22.58
C PRO A 159 -18.69 -3.98 23.75
N ASP A 160 -18.48 -3.47 24.97
CA ASP A 160 -18.48 -4.28 26.19
C ASP A 160 -19.88 -4.87 26.40
N VAL A 161 -20.12 -6.06 25.85
CA VAL A 161 -21.41 -6.77 25.95
C VAL A 161 -21.70 -7.21 27.40
N ALA A 162 -20.66 -7.18 28.27
CA ALA A 162 -20.78 -7.54 29.69
C ALA A 162 -21.65 -6.53 30.49
N ALA A 163 -21.82 -5.30 30.03
CA ALA A 163 -22.66 -4.31 30.72
C ALA A 163 -24.15 -4.40 30.38
N ALA A 164 -24.55 -5.14 29.34
CA ALA A 164 -25.94 -5.17 28.87
C ALA A 164 -26.84 -6.23 29.56
N HIS A 165 -26.30 -7.06 30.44
CA HIS A 165 -27.04 -8.14 31.12
C HIS A 165 -27.26 -7.92 32.61
N GLN A 166 -27.13 -6.69 33.12
CA GLN A 166 -27.38 -6.35 34.54
C GLN A 166 -28.59 -5.42 34.69
N HIS A 167 -29.72 -5.74 34.02
CA HIS A 167 -31.02 -5.12 34.34
C HIS A 167 -32.11 -6.18 34.35
#